data_2ed4185f6a333ecd804589d73400a5b6
#
_entry.id   2ed4185f6a333ecd804589d73400a5b6
#
_cell.length_a   1.000
_cell.length_b   1.000
_cell.length_c   1.000
_cell.angle_alpha   90.00
_cell.angle_beta   90.00
_cell.angle_gamma   90.00
#
_symmetry.space_group_name_H-M   'P 1'
#
loop_
_entity.id
_entity.type
_entity.pdbx_description
1 polymer ?
#
loop_
_entity_poly.entity_id
_entity_poly.type
_entity_poly.pdbx_seq_one_letter_code
_entity_poly.pdbx_strand_id
1 'polypeptide(L)'
;MNKKANEQYKSNEREILDVFTRLLEEKDLQKITVKEICEDAHINRSTFYNHFEDVYGVLEKMWIIHEENMIYIFRQPHSSSKRENLRMILEYIKDNELFYRVSFHSPIFNRMSAGFEILFKQHEINTISLKNRYQIEFIKQGMLSTIAYWLDMDCNLSVDDLLDVIDTFYSLK
;
A
#
# COMPACT_ATOMS: atom_id res chain seq x y z
N MET A 1 18.62 -23.86 -12.66
CA MET A 1 18.31 -22.46 -13.06
C MET A 1 19.59 -21.64 -12.98
N ASN A 2 19.95 -20.85 -14.01
CA ASN A 2 21.22 -20.13 -14.06
C ASN A 2 21.22 -18.98 -13.04
N LYS A 3 22.09 -19.03 -12.02
CA LYS A 3 22.18 -18.05 -10.92
C LYS A 3 22.36 -16.61 -11.46
N LYS A 4 23.21 -16.45 -12.46
CA LYS A 4 23.47 -15.14 -13.10
C LYS A 4 22.22 -14.56 -13.79
N ALA A 5 21.41 -15.38 -14.47
CA ALA A 5 20.17 -14.94 -15.12
C ALA A 5 19.11 -14.49 -14.08
N ASN A 6 19.06 -15.17 -12.93
CA ASN A 6 18.16 -14.79 -11.84
C ASN A 6 18.59 -13.48 -11.14
N GLU A 7 19.91 -13.28 -10.98
CA GLU A 7 20.45 -12.02 -10.44
C GLU A 7 20.15 -10.84 -11.37
N GLN A 8 20.34 -11.02 -12.67
CA GLN A 8 20.01 -10.00 -13.67
C GLN A 8 18.50 -9.69 -13.70
N TYR A 9 17.64 -10.72 -13.63
CA TYR A 9 16.20 -10.54 -13.55
C TYR A 9 15.83 -9.65 -12.36
N LYS A 10 16.30 -9.99 -11.16
CA LYS A 10 16.05 -9.21 -9.93
C LYS A 10 16.60 -7.78 -9.99
N SER A 11 17.75 -7.60 -10.63
CA SER A 11 18.34 -6.27 -10.84
C SER A 11 17.47 -5.40 -11.72
N ASN A 12 16.99 -5.94 -12.84
CA ASN A 12 16.08 -5.21 -13.75
C ASN A 12 14.75 -4.87 -13.06
N GLU A 13 14.17 -5.81 -12.29
CA GLU A 13 12.93 -5.55 -11.53
C GLU A 13 13.11 -4.38 -10.57
N ARG A 14 14.22 -4.36 -9.83
CA ARG A 14 14.52 -3.26 -8.89
C ARG A 14 14.66 -1.93 -9.62
N GLU A 15 15.43 -1.90 -10.71
CA GLU A 15 15.64 -0.68 -11.49
C GLU A 15 14.32 -0.11 -12.03
N ILE A 16 13.41 -0.98 -12.50
CA ILE A 16 12.07 -0.57 -12.94
C ILE A 16 11.29 0.07 -11.78
N LEU A 17 11.31 -0.53 -10.60
CA LEU A 17 10.63 -0.02 -9.42
C LEU A 17 11.19 1.33 -8.96
N ASP A 18 12.51 1.47 -8.94
CA ASP A 18 13.21 2.70 -8.54
C ASP A 18 12.90 3.86 -9.51
N VAL A 19 12.97 3.60 -10.82
CA VAL A 19 12.60 4.56 -11.88
C VAL A 19 11.13 4.94 -11.76
N PHE A 20 10.24 3.97 -11.58
CA PHE A 20 8.81 4.23 -11.46
C PHE A 20 8.48 5.10 -10.24
N THR A 21 9.12 4.84 -9.09
CA THR A 21 8.96 5.67 -7.88
C THR A 21 9.35 7.12 -8.16
N ARG A 22 10.51 7.35 -8.79
CA ARG A 22 10.96 8.70 -9.18
C ARG A 22 9.99 9.39 -10.14
N LEU A 23 9.48 8.66 -11.13
CA LEU A 23 8.51 9.23 -12.08
C LEU A 23 7.18 9.61 -11.40
N LEU A 24 6.77 8.89 -10.35
CA LEU A 24 5.61 9.25 -9.53
C LEU A 24 5.81 10.55 -8.74
N GLU A 25 7.05 10.89 -8.38
CA GLU A 25 7.37 12.18 -7.74
C GLU A 25 7.24 13.36 -8.72
N GLU A 26 7.45 13.11 -10.01
CA GLU A 26 7.48 14.13 -11.05
C GLU A 26 6.13 14.37 -11.74
N LYS A 27 5.28 13.34 -11.81
CA LYS A 27 4.02 13.39 -12.58
C LYS A 27 2.96 12.37 -12.13
N ASP A 28 1.74 12.64 -12.53
CA ASP A 28 0.60 11.74 -12.28
C ASP A 28 0.81 10.36 -12.91
N LEU A 29 0.37 9.31 -12.21
CA LEU A 29 0.44 7.90 -12.67
C LEU A 29 -0.04 7.72 -14.12
N GLN A 30 -1.14 8.38 -14.51
CA GLN A 30 -1.75 8.27 -15.82
C GLN A 30 -0.88 8.82 -16.96
N LYS A 31 0.13 9.62 -16.64
CA LYS A 31 1.08 10.23 -17.60
C LYS A 31 2.36 9.43 -17.72
N ILE A 32 2.60 8.45 -16.83
CA ILE A 32 3.78 7.58 -16.87
C ILE A 32 3.60 6.54 -17.97
N THR A 33 4.62 6.35 -18.79
CA THR A 33 4.61 5.39 -19.90
C THR A 33 5.69 4.34 -19.76
N VAL A 34 5.42 3.14 -20.27
CA VAL A 34 6.43 2.06 -20.36
C VAL A 34 7.67 2.52 -21.12
N LYS A 35 7.51 3.44 -22.09
CA LYS A 35 8.64 3.97 -22.84
C LYS A 35 9.61 4.73 -21.94
N GLU A 36 9.11 5.65 -21.13
CA GLU A 36 9.90 6.44 -20.19
C GLU A 36 10.60 5.55 -19.16
N ILE A 37 9.85 4.60 -18.57
CA ILE A 37 10.45 3.64 -17.63
C ILE A 37 11.61 2.90 -18.28
N CYS A 38 11.46 2.42 -19.52
CA CYS A 38 12.52 1.71 -20.21
C CYS A 38 13.73 2.60 -20.55
N GLU A 39 13.50 3.84 -20.94
CA GLU A 39 14.55 4.81 -21.26
C GLU A 39 15.38 5.13 -20.02
N ASP A 40 14.72 5.42 -18.91
CA ASP A 40 15.35 5.81 -17.65
C ASP A 40 16.02 4.61 -16.94
N ALA A 41 15.42 3.42 -17.01
CA ALA A 41 15.99 2.18 -16.46
C ALA A 41 17.07 1.55 -17.39
N HIS A 42 17.35 2.16 -18.54
CA HIS A 42 18.30 1.64 -19.54
C HIS A 42 18.04 0.20 -19.97
N ILE A 43 16.77 -0.18 -20.08
CA ILE A 43 16.33 -1.51 -20.53
C ILE A 43 15.53 -1.41 -21.84
N ASN A 44 15.42 -2.52 -22.55
CA ASN A 44 14.53 -2.59 -23.70
C ASN A 44 13.09 -2.97 -23.26
N ARG A 45 12.09 -2.69 -24.12
CA ARG A 45 10.69 -2.99 -23.85
C ARG A 45 10.42 -4.48 -23.62
N SER A 46 11.15 -5.38 -24.29
CA SER A 46 10.98 -6.83 -24.07
C SER A 46 11.43 -7.22 -22.68
N THR A 47 12.48 -6.59 -22.13
CA THR A 47 12.89 -6.78 -20.75
C THR A 47 11.80 -6.30 -19.78
N PHE A 48 11.20 -5.13 -20.01
CA PHE A 48 10.08 -4.65 -19.20
C PHE A 48 8.92 -5.65 -19.20
N TYR A 49 8.48 -6.09 -20.39
CA TYR A 49 7.34 -7.01 -20.52
C TYR A 49 7.62 -8.43 -20.01
N ASN A 50 8.87 -8.79 -19.73
CA ASN A 50 9.21 -10.00 -18.99
C ASN A 50 8.91 -9.90 -17.47
N HIS A 51 8.76 -8.67 -16.96
CA HIS A 51 8.49 -8.39 -15.53
C HIS A 51 7.05 -7.94 -15.28
N PHE A 52 6.54 -7.05 -16.14
CA PHE A 52 5.27 -6.36 -15.92
C PHE A 52 4.47 -6.27 -17.22
N GLU A 53 3.15 -6.41 -17.11
CA GLU A 53 2.24 -6.30 -18.25
C GLU A 53 2.11 -4.83 -18.71
N ASP A 54 2.05 -3.91 -17.75
CA ASP A 54 1.93 -2.47 -17.96
C ASP A 54 2.42 -1.69 -16.72
N VAL A 55 2.20 -0.37 -16.73
CA VAL A 55 2.55 0.54 -15.63
C VAL A 55 1.77 0.20 -14.34
N TYR A 56 0.54 -0.28 -14.44
CA TYR A 56 -0.24 -0.69 -13.27
C TYR A 56 0.30 -1.97 -12.64
N GLY A 57 0.87 -2.89 -13.44
CA GLY A 57 1.57 -4.06 -12.93
C GLY A 57 2.79 -3.70 -12.07
N VAL A 58 3.48 -2.58 -12.38
CA VAL A 58 4.55 -2.05 -11.53
C VAL A 58 3.99 -1.56 -10.19
N LEU A 59 2.89 -0.81 -10.22
CA LEU A 59 2.21 -0.34 -9.01
C LEU A 59 1.70 -1.51 -8.15
N GLU A 60 1.13 -2.57 -8.76
CA GLU A 60 0.71 -3.79 -8.07
C GLU A 60 1.90 -4.47 -7.36
N LYS A 61 3.04 -4.53 -8.00
CA LYS A 61 4.25 -5.10 -7.38
C LYS A 61 4.72 -4.27 -6.19
N MET A 62 4.72 -2.95 -6.30
CA MET A 62 5.02 -2.07 -5.17
C MET A 62 4.06 -2.30 -4.01
N TRP A 63 2.77 -2.46 -4.31
CA TRP A 63 1.76 -2.76 -3.29
C TRP A 63 2.09 -4.04 -2.52
N ILE A 64 2.44 -5.13 -3.23
CA ILE A 64 2.83 -6.39 -2.60
C ILE A 64 4.02 -6.19 -1.65
N ILE A 65 5.03 -5.40 -2.07
CA ILE A 65 6.18 -5.08 -1.24
C ILE A 65 5.77 -4.31 0.03
N HIS A 66 4.90 -3.31 -0.11
CA HIS A 66 4.39 -2.53 1.03
C HIS A 66 3.51 -3.38 1.96
N GLU A 67 2.71 -4.31 1.42
CA GLU A 67 1.92 -5.25 2.20
C GLU A 67 2.83 -6.21 3.00
N GLU A 68 3.87 -6.76 2.38
CA GLU A 68 4.86 -7.60 3.06
C GLU A 68 5.58 -6.85 4.19
N ASN A 69 5.94 -5.59 3.98
CA ASN A 69 6.53 -4.73 4.99
C ASN A 69 5.56 -4.45 6.15
N MET A 70 4.29 -4.14 5.87
CA MET A 70 3.26 -3.99 6.90
C MET A 70 3.08 -5.27 7.71
N ILE A 71 2.98 -6.43 7.04
CA ILE A 71 2.88 -7.73 7.72
C ILE A 71 4.10 -7.98 8.60
N TYR A 72 5.30 -7.63 8.12
CA TYR A 72 6.53 -7.75 8.89
C TYR A 72 6.48 -6.87 10.16
N ILE A 73 6.07 -5.60 10.03
CA ILE A 73 5.90 -4.68 11.15
C ILE A 73 4.93 -5.29 12.19
N PHE A 74 3.78 -5.82 11.75
CA PHE A 74 2.80 -6.44 12.65
C PHE A 74 3.27 -7.68 13.39
N ARG A 75 4.17 -8.45 12.78
CA ARG A 75 4.69 -9.69 13.38
C ARG A 75 5.76 -9.46 14.42
N GLN A 76 6.28 -8.24 14.55
CA GLN A 76 7.26 -7.94 15.60
C GLN A 76 6.55 -7.96 16.97
N PRO A 77 7.25 -8.34 18.07
CA PRO A 77 6.69 -8.30 19.41
C PRO A 77 6.49 -6.84 19.84
N HIS A 78 5.29 -6.35 19.65
CA HIS A 78 4.90 -4.99 20.05
C HIS A 78 3.87 -4.99 21.19
N SER A 79 3.50 -3.80 21.66
CA SER A 79 2.39 -3.61 22.57
C SER A 79 1.11 -4.25 22.02
N SER A 80 0.33 -4.91 22.87
CA SER A 80 -0.95 -5.54 22.50
C SER A 80 -2.09 -4.53 22.26
N SER A 81 -1.81 -3.21 22.31
CA SER A 81 -2.82 -2.17 22.12
C SER A 81 -3.18 -2.00 20.64
N LYS A 82 -4.48 -2.03 20.33
CA LYS A 82 -5.00 -1.73 18.98
C LYS A 82 -4.56 -0.36 18.50
N ARG A 83 -4.53 0.63 19.41
CA ARG A 83 -4.11 2.01 19.10
C ARG A 83 -2.65 2.05 18.65
N GLU A 84 -1.76 1.33 19.33
CA GLU A 84 -0.36 1.28 18.97
C GLU A 84 -0.13 0.58 17.62
N ASN A 85 -0.84 -0.50 17.37
CA ASN A 85 -0.78 -1.19 16.08
C ASN A 85 -1.25 -0.27 14.95
N LEU A 86 -2.33 0.48 15.14
CA LEU A 86 -2.82 1.42 14.14
C LEU A 86 -1.86 2.61 13.97
N ARG A 87 -1.22 3.08 15.06
CA ARG A 87 -0.16 4.11 14.99
C ARG A 87 0.93 3.70 14.03
N MET A 88 1.50 2.51 14.22
CA MET A 88 2.60 2.02 13.37
C MET A 88 2.21 1.94 11.89
N ILE A 89 0.95 1.58 11.60
CA ILE A 89 0.42 1.56 10.24
C ILE A 89 0.35 2.98 9.67
N LEU A 90 -0.21 3.92 10.42
CA LEU A 90 -0.36 5.29 9.96
C LEU A 90 1.00 5.99 9.78
N GLU A 91 1.97 5.72 10.65
CA GLU A 91 3.35 6.18 10.49
C GLU A 91 3.97 5.61 9.21
N TYR A 92 3.83 4.29 8.98
CA TYR A 92 4.33 3.66 7.76
C TYR A 92 3.66 4.21 6.50
N ILE A 93 2.34 4.45 6.54
CA ILE A 93 1.60 5.07 5.43
C ILE A 93 2.11 6.49 5.18
N LYS A 94 2.34 7.27 6.24
CA LYS A 94 2.87 8.64 6.16
C LYS A 94 4.27 8.67 5.58
N ASP A 95 5.15 7.79 6.01
CA ASP A 95 6.52 7.69 5.50
C ASP A 95 6.57 7.29 4.02
N ASN A 96 5.47 6.73 3.49
CA ASN A 96 5.29 6.32 2.10
C ASN A 96 4.08 7.02 1.45
N GLU A 97 3.82 8.28 1.84
CA GLU A 97 2.57 8.98 1.51
C GLU A 97 2.27 9.05 0.01
N LEU A 98 3.27 9.33 -0.82
CA LEU A 98 3.11 9.43 -2.26
C LEU A 98 2.59 8.11 -2.87
N PHE A 99 3.21 6.99 -2.49
CA PHE A 99 2.78 5.68 -2.95
C PHE A 99 1.33 5.39 -2.57
N TYR A 100 0.96 5.62 -1.30
CA TYR A 100 -0.39 5.36 -0.82
C TYR A 100 -1.41 6.31 -1.43
N ARG A 101 -1.10 7.61 -1.57
CA ARG A 101 -1.95 8.60 -2.23
C ARG A 101 -2.29 8.16 -3.67
N VAL A 102 -1.28 7.81 -4.46
CA VAL A 102 -1.46 7.33 -5.82
C VAL A 102 -2.25 6.03 -5.86
N SER A 103 -1.95 5.11 -4.95
CA SER A 103 -2.62 3.80 -4.88
C SER A 103 -4.09 3.92 -4.53
N PHE A 104 -4.48 4.75 -3.57
CA PHE A 104 -5.88 4.96 -3.17
C PHE A 104 -6.74 5.52 -4.31
N HIS A 105 -6.17 6.33 -5.21
CA HIS A 105 -6.85 6.87 -6.40
C HIS A 105 -6.71 5.99 -7.65
N SER A 106 -5.99 4.89 -7.55
CA SER A 106 -5.80 3.98 -8.67
C SER A 106 -7.02 3.07 -8.90
N PRO A 107 -7.37 2.77 -10.17
CA PRO A 107 -8.42 1.79 -10.50
C PRO A 107 -8.19 0.39 -9.90
N ILE A 108 -6.93 0.06 -9.58
CA ILE A 108 -6.57 -1.23 -9.01
C ILE A 108 -6.74 -1.28 -7.48
N PHE A 109 -7.00 -0.17 -6.82
CA PHE A 109 -7.11 -0.10 -5.35
C PHE A 109 -8.07 -1.13 -4.76
N ASN A 110 -9.25 -1.31 -5.35
CA ASN A 110 -10.25 -2.26 -4.88
C ASN A 110 -9.75 -3.72 -4.89
N ARG A 111 -8.84 -4.07 -5.81
CA ARG A 111 -8.22 -5.41 -5.84
C ARG A 111 -7.15 -5.55 -4.76
N MET A 112 -6.46 -4.45 -4.46
CA MET A 112 -5.30 -4.42 -3.58
C MET A 112 -5.70 -4.22 -2.11
N SER A 113 -6.82 -3.56 -1.85
CA SER A 113 -7.30 -3.25 -0.50
C SER A 113 -7.67 -4.50 0.34
N ALA A 114 -7.73 -5.68 -0.28
CA ALA A 114 -7.87 -6.95 0.45
C ALA A 114 -6.75 -7.18 1.48
N GLY A 115 -5.55 -6.66 1.26
CA GLY A 115 -4.45 -6.70 2.22
C GLY A 115 -4.75 -5.92 3.50
N PHE A 116 -5.50 -4.82 3.42
CA PHE A 116 -5.98 -4.11 4.62
C PHE A 116 -6.94 -4.95 5.48
N GLU A 117 -7.53 -6.01 4.94
CA GLU A 117 -8.33 -6.93 5.75
C GLU A 117 -7.53 -7.57 6.89
N ILE A 118 -6.21 -7.70 6.75
CA ILE A 118 -5.33 -8.20 7.82
C ILE A 118 -5.46 -7.33 9.07
N LEU A 119 -5.65 -6.02 8.91
CA LEU A 119 -5.83 -5.05 9.99
C LEU A 119 -7.13 -5.28 10.77
N PHE A 120 -8.12 -5.89 10.12
CA PHE A 120 -9.46 -6.10 10.67
C PHE A 120 -9.73 -7.58 11.02
N LYS A 121 -8.85 -8.51 10.62
CA LYS A 121 -9.01 -9.97 10.80
C LYS A 121 -8.61 -10.49 12.19
N GLN A 122 -8.74 -9.74 13.25
CA GLN A 122 -8.47 -10.26 14.60
C GLN A 122 -9.52 -11.25 15.14
N HIS A 123 -10.58 -11.59 14.38
CA HIS A 123 -11.59 -12.55 14.83
C HIS A 123 -11.99 -13.48 13.70
N GLU A 124 -12.16 -14.76 14.01
CA GLU A 124 -12.63 -15.80 13.10
C GLU A 124 -13.95 -15.40 12.42
N ILE A 125 -13.88 -15.02 11.17
CA ILE A 125 -15.00 -14.49 10.36
C ILE A 125 -16.18 -15.48 10.32
N ASN A 126 -15.93 -16.77 10.50
CA ASN A 126 -16.95 -17.81 10.41
C ASN A 126 -17.96 -17.82 11.57
N THR A 127 -17.67 -17.17 12.69
CA THR A 127 -18.55 -17.08 13.88
C THR A 127 -19.24 -15.74 14.06
N ILE A 128 -18.94 -14.76 13.19
CA ILE A 128 -19.45 -13.39 13.32
C ILE A 128 -20.87 -13.30 12.76
N SER A 129 -21.80 -12.71 13.55
CA SER A 129 -23.17 -12.46 13.11
C SER A 129 -23.23 -11.58 11.85
N LEU A 130 -24.28 -11.72 11.05
CA LEU A 130 -24.48 -10.88 9.86
C LEU A 130 -24.41 -9.39 10.20
N LYS A 131 -25.03 -8.95 11.28
CA LYS A 131 -24.98 -7.57 11.77
C LYS A 131 -23.56 -7.07 12.00
N ASN A 132 -22.71 -7.89 12.63
CA ASN A 132 -21.32 -7.54 12.90
C ASN A 132 -20.51 -7.42 11.60
N ARG A 133 -20.81 -8.21 10.57
CA ARG A 133 -20.15 -8.07 9.25
C ARG A 133 -20.42 -6.71 8.62
N TYR A 134 -21.65 -6.20 8.68
CA TYR A 134 -21.95 -4.86 8.19
C TYR A 134 -21.26 -3.76 9.02
N GLN A 135 -21.15 -3.94 10.33
CA GLN A 135 -20.42 -3.01 11.20
C GLN A 135 -18.92 -2.96 10.85
N ILE A 136 -18.29 -4.13 10.66
CA ILE A 136 -16.88 -4.23 10.28
C ILE A 136 -16.66 -3.56 8.92
N GLU A 137 -17.52 -3.82 7.94
CA GLU A 137 -17.41 -3.21 6.61
C GLU A 137 -17.57 -1.68 6.67
N PHE A 138 -18.52 -1.18 7.44
CA PHE A 138 -18.71 0.26 7.66
C PHE A 138 -17.46 0.91 8.26
N ILE A 139 -16.89 0.31 9.30
CA ILE A 139 -15.69 0.80 9.97
C ILE A 139 -14.50 0.77 9.01
N LYS A 140 -14.32 -0.35 8.30
CA LYS A 140 -13.25 -0.51 7.31
C LYS A 140 -13.31 0.58 6.25
N GLN A 141 -14.46 0.80 5.63
CA GLN A 141 -14.62 1.82 4.60
C GLN A 141 -14.44 3.24 5.17
N GLY A 142 -14.95 3.50 6.37
CA GLY A 142 -14.74 4.76 7.07
C GLY A 142 -13.27 5.05 7.31
N MET A 143 -12.51 4.06 7.80
CA MET A 143 -11.07 4.20 8.04
C MET A 143 -10.29 4.41 6.74
N LEU A 144 -10.57 3.61 5.70
CA LEU A 144 -9.89 3.77 4.41
C LEU A 144 -10.16 5.15 3.79
N SER A 145 -11.40 5.63 3.83
CA SER A 145 -11.76 6.96 3.34
C SER A 145 -11.12 8.08 4.17
N THR A 146 -11.01 7.92 5.48
CA THR A 146 -10.35 8.89 6.37
C THR A 146 -8.86 8.97 6.09
N ILE A 147 -8.19 7.81 5.89
CA ILE A 147 -6.77 7.76 5.54
C ILE A 147 -6.54 8.38 4.16
N ALA A 148 -7.36 8.05 3.16
CA ALA A 148 -7.27 8.66 1.83
C ALA A 148 -7.40 10.19 1.91
N TYR A 149 -8.40 10.69 2.62
CA TYR A 149 -8.59 12.14 2.83
C TYR A 149 -7.40 12.79 3.54
N TRP A 150 -6.83 12.13 4.56
CA TRP A 150 -5.66 12.62 5.27
C TRP A 150 -4.42 12.74 4.35
N LEU A 151 -4.21 11.74 3.47
CA LEU A 151 -3.17 11.77 2.45
C LEU A 151 -3.40 12.90 1.44
N ASP A 152 -4.65 13.12 1.00
CA ASP A 152 -5.02 14.19 0.06
C ASP A 152 -4.82 15.59 0.65
N MET A 153 -4.84 15.69 1.98
CA MET A 153 -4.57 16.92 2.74
C MET A 153 -3.09 17.02 3.18
N ASP A 154 -2.17 16.34 2.50
CA ASP A 154 -0.72 16.31 2.76
C ASP A 154 -0.38 15.95 4.21
N CYS A 155 -1.10 14.99 4.77
CA CYS A 155 -0.93 14.51 6.16
C CYS A 155 -0.94 15.66 7.18
N ASN A 156 -1.84 16.63 7.00
CA ASN A 156 -1.91 17.89 7.78
C ASN A 156 -2.25 17.70 9.27
N LEU A 157 -2.77 16.52 9.66
CA LEU A 157 -2.88 16.11 11.06
C LEU A 157 -1.68 15.27 11.47
N SER A 158 -1.28 15.36 12.73
CA SER A 158 -0.35 14.39 13.28
C SER A 158 -0.99 13.00 13.34
N VAL A 159 -0.17 11.93 13.38
CA VAL A 159 -0.70 10.57 13.55
C VAL A 159 -1.51 10.44 14.84
N ASP A 160 -1.10 11.12 15.91
CA ASP A 160 -1.82 11.11 17.18
C ASP A 160 -3.20 11.77 17.09
N ASP A 161 -3.30 12.93 16.44
CA ASP A 161 -4.57 13.61 16.23
C ASP A 161 -5.51 12.78 15.33
N LEU A 162 -4.97 12.12 14.30
CA LEU A 162 -5.74 11.24 13.43
C LEU A 162 -6.25 10.01 14.20
N LEU A 163 -5.43 9.44 15.09
CA LEU A 163 -5.84 8.35 15.97
C LEU A 163 -6.96 8.77 16.91
N ASP A 164 -6.93 9.99 17.45
CA ASP A 164 -8.00 10.53 18.30
C ASP A 164 -9.31 10.70 17.53
N VAL A 165 -9.25 11.15 16.29
CA VAL A 165 -10.43 11.17 15.39
C VAL A 165 -10.98 9.77 15.20
N ILE A 166 -10.13 8.78 14.87
CA ILE A 166 -10.56 7.40 14.64
C ILE A 166 -11.13 6.78 15.92
N ASP A 167 -10.53 7.01 17.10
CA ASP A 167 -10.99 6.47 18.39
C ASP A 167 -12.37 6.98 18.80
N THR A 168 -12.76 8.17 18.31
CA THR A 168 -14.10 8.71 18.51
C THR A 168 -15.20 7.81 17.92
N PHE A 169 -14.91 7.14 16.82
CA PHE A 169 -15.87 6.31 16.08
C PHE A 169 -15.61 4.81 16.20
N TYR A 170 -14.37 4.44 16.53
CA TYR A 170 -13.93 3.06 16.66
C TYR A 170 -13.06 2.91 17.90
N SER A 171 -13.60 2.30 18.96
CA SER A 171 -12.86 2.11 20.23
C SER A 171 -11.55 1.34 19.99
N LEU A 172 -10.44 2.03 20.16
CA LEU A 172 -9.07 1.50 20.06
C LEU A 172 -8.54 0.94 21.39
N LYS A 173 -9.39 0.95 22.44
CA LYS A 173 -9.09 0.47 23.79
C LYS A 173 -8.94 -1.03 23.84
#